data_297785c11c2eabb9a7879c22f1529374
#
_entry.id   297785c11c2eabb9a7879c22f1529374
#
_cell.length_a   1.000
_cell.length_b   1.000
_cell.length_c   1.000
_cell.angle_alpha   90.00
_cell.angle_beta   90.00
_cell.angle_gamma   90.00
#
_symmetry.space_group_name_H-M   'P 1'
#
loop_
_entity.id
_entity.type
_entity.pdbx_description
1 polymer ?
#
loop_
_entity_poly.entity_id
_entity_poly.type
_entity_poly.pdbx_seq_one_letter_code
_entity_poly.pdbx_strand_id
1 'polypeptide(L)'
;MKFLGIDHGNARIGVAISDPTGILARPFQIIKHTSRAEDARVVLNIAVEEGCQKIVVGLPLDSDGSLGPRARSVNRFIDELQSQADRCVIAWDESHSTQHAMRASISRGEGKKKRQDPMDDQAAAIILQDYLDHRHQQNQEEVKA
;
A
#
# COMPACT_ATOMS: atom_id res chain seq x y z
N MET A 1 16.90 -3.12 -2.88
CA MET A 1 15.64 -3.77 -3.29
C MET A 1 14.54 -2.73 -3.40
N LYS A 2 13.80 -2.77 -4.48
CA LYS A 2 12.76 -1.79 -4.78
C LYS A 2 11.38 -2.37 -4.47
N PHE A 3 10.50 -1.55 -3.89
CA PHE A 3 9.18 -1.97 -3.43
C PHE A 3 8.09 -1.15 -4.12
N LEU A 4 6.95 -1.78 -4.33
CA LEU A 4 5.73 -1.12 -4.79
C LEU A 4 4.73 -1.10 -3.63
N GLY A 5 4.09 0.04 -3.38
CA GLY A 5 3.06 0.17 -2.36
C GLY A 5 1.70 0.38 -2.99
N ILE A 6 0.68 -0.25 -2.43
CA ILE A 6 -0.68 -0.23 -2.98
C ILE A 6 -1.68 0.17 -1.91
N ASP A 7 -2.50 1.17 -2.23
CA ASP A 7 -3.69 1.52 -1.47
C ASP A 7 -4.91 1.18 -2.32
N HIS A 8 -5.59 0.09 -1.98
CA HIS A 8 -6.71 -0.42 -2.77
C HIS A 8 -8.01 0.26 -2.35
N GLY A 9 -8.52 1.14 -3.20
CA GLY A 9 -9.82 1.78 -3.01
C GLY A 9 -10.91 1.15 -3.89
N ASN A 10 -12.16 1.53 -3.65
CA ASN A 10 -13.28 1.00 -4.42
C ASN A 10 -13.31 1.51 -5.86
N ALA A 11 -12.92 2.76 -6.05
CA ALA A 11 -12.95 3.40 -7.37
C ALA A 11 -11.56 3.53 -7.99
N ARG A 12 -10.53 3.56 -7.18
CA ARG A 12 -9.16 3.83 -7.60
C ARG A 12 -8.18 3.07 -6.75
N ILE A 13 -7.02 2.81 -7.33
CA ILE A 13 -5.90 2.17 -6.65
C ILE A 13 -4.73 3.14 -6.67
N GLY A 14 -4.27 3.54 -5.50
CA GLY A 14 -3.08 4.37 -5.37
C GLY A 14 -1.83 3.50 -5.41
N VAL A 15 -0.82 3.96 -6.12
CA VAL A 15 0.45 3.24 -6.29
C VAL A 15 1.59 4.14 -5.86
N ALA A 16 2.45 3.63 -5.01
CA ALA A 16 3.68 4.29 -4.58
C ALA A 16 4.87 3.39 -4.93
N ILE A 17 6.03 3.98 -4.98
CA ILE A 17 7.25 3.28 -5.35
C ILE A 17 8.37 3.69 -4.39
N SER A 18 9.25 2.76 -4.04
CA SER A 18 10.43 3.09 -3.25
C SER A 18 11.60 3.42 -4.14
N ASP A 19 12.62 4.04 -3.55
CA ASP A 19 13.91 4.16 -4.18
C ASP A 19 14.59 2.76 -4.29
N PRO A 20 15.66 2.64 -5.07
CA PRO A 20 16.32 1.32 -5.22
C PRO A 20 16.87 0.73 -3.93
N THR A 21 17.11 1.54 -2.91
CA THR A 21 17.61 1.05 -1.62
C THR A 21 16.51 0.59 -0.68
N GLY A 22 15.25 0.90 -1.00
CA GLY A 22 14.12 0.50 -0.15
C GLY A 22 13.98 1.33 1.13
N ILE A 23 14.39 2.59 1.09
CA ILE A 23 14.35 3.46 2.27
C ILE A 23 13.24 4.50 2.19
N LEU A 24 13.06 5.12 1.03
CA LEU A 24 12.09 6.21 0.84
C LEU A 24 11.02 5.83 -0.15
N ALA A 25 9.77 6.11 0.21
CA ALA A 25 8.61 5.92 -0.65
C ALA A 25 8.15 7.25 -1.23
N ARG A 26 7.66 7.23 -2.46
CA ARG A 26 7.06 8.38 -3.10
C ARG A 26 5.80 7.98 -3.86
N PRO A 27 4.84 8.91 -4.03
CA PRO A 27 3.69 8.64 -4.89
C PRO A 27 4.16 8.37 -6.32
N PHE A 28 3.46 7.48 -7.00
CA PHE A 28 3.84 7.10 -8.36
C PHE A 28 2.69 7.27 -9.35
N GLN A 29 1.54 6.64 -9.10
CA GLN A 29 0.45 6.61 -10.06
C GLN A 29 -0.88 6.31 -9.37
N ILE A 30 -1.98 6.73 -9.99
CA ILE A 30 -3.33 6.33 -9.59
C ILE A 30 -3.92 5.52 -10.75
N ILE A 31 -4.48 4.36 -10.42
CA ILE A 31 -5.10 3.47 -11.40
C ILE A 31 -6.60 3.50 -11.19
N LYS A 32 -7.36 3.68 -12.26
CA LYS A 32 -8.81 3.57 -12.20
C LYS A 32 -9.21 2.10 -12.11
N HIS A 33 -10.11 1.79 -11.19
CA HIS A 33 -10.63 0.43 -11.03
C HIS A 33 -11.41 0.01 -12.29
N THR A 34 -11.16 -1.21 -12.75
CA THR A 34 -11.94 -1.84 -13.81
C THR A 34 -12.51 -3.18 -13.34
N SER A 35 -11.65 -4.15 -13.11
CA SER A 35 -12.03 -5.43 -12.51
C SER A 35 -10.88 -5.90 -11.63
N ARG A 36 -11.16 -6.81 -10.70
CA ARG A 36 -10.13 -7.33 -9.81
C ARG A 36 -8.96 -7.94 -10.59
N ALA A 37 -9.25 -8.77 -11.56
CA ALA A 37 -8.22 -9.43 -12.36
C ALA A 37 -7.41 -8.43 -13.19
N GLU A 38 -8.07 -7.45 -13.81
CA GLU A 38 -7.40 -6.45 -14.62
C GLU A 38 -6.57 -5.50 -13.74
N ASP A 39 -7.10 -5.10 -12.61
CA ASP A 39 -6.36 -4.25 -11.66
C ASP A 39 -5.08 -4.93 -11.20
N ALA A 40 -5.17 -6.22 -10.88
CA ALA A 40 -4.00 -7.01 -10.49
C ALA A 40 -2.99 -7.09 -11.62
N ARG A 41 -3.45 -7.29 -12.84
CA ARG A 41 -2.57 -7.33 -14.01
C ARG A 41 -1.83 -6.01 -14.20
N VAL A 42 -2.53 -4.90 -14.07
CA VAL A 42 -1.93 -3.55 -14.22
C VAL A 42 -0.88 -3.31 -13.13
N VAL A 43 -1.20 -3.65 -11.88
CA VAL A 43 -0.26 -3.51 -10.76
C VAL A 43 1.00 -4.35 -11.01
N LEU A 44 0.84 -5.58 -11.45
CA LEU A 44 1.99 -6.45 -11.73
C LEU A 44 2.84 -5.94 -12.89
N ASN A 45 2.20 -5.40 -13.92
CA ASN A 45 2.93 -4.78 -15.02
C ASN A 45 3.79 -3.61 -14.54
N ILE A 46 3.25 -2.77 -13.66
CA ILE A 46 4.00 -1.66 -13.08
C ILE A 46 5.19 -2.20 -12.28
N ALA A 47 4.97 -3.22 -11.48
CA ALA A 47 6.04 -3.82 -10.69
C ALA A 47 7.17 -4.35 -11.58
N VAL A 48 6.82 -4.99 -12.68
CA VAL A 48 7.82 -5.51 -13.64
C VAL A 48 8.56 -4.36 -14.32
N GLU A 49 7.83 -3.38 -14.85
CA GLU A 49 8.42 -2.26 -15.58
C GLU A 49 9.35 -1.43 -14.71
N GLU A 50 8.97 -1.23 -13.45
CA GLU A 50 9.74 -0.42 -12.50
C GLU A 50 10.79 -1.22 -11.73
N GLY A 51 10.85 -2.51 -11.93
CA GLY A 51 11.83 -3.36 -11.25
C GLY A 51 11.56 -3.55 -9.76
N CYS A 52 10.30 -3.51 -9.36
CA CYS A 52 9.91 -3.73 -7.97
C CYS A 52 9.83 -5.22 -7.68
N GLN A 53 10.58 -5.67 -6.69
CA GLN A 53 10.68 -7.09 -6.35
C GLN A 53 9.61 -7.53 -5.38
N LYS A 54 9.06 -6.60 -4.60
CA LYS A 54 8.00 -6.88 -3.63
C LYS A 54 6.87 -5.86 -3.75
N ILE A 55 5.65 -6.32 -3.48
CA ILE A 55 4.45 -5.49 -3.52
C ILE A 55 3.84 -5.48 -2.12
N VAL A 56 3.68 -4.29 -1.54
CA VAL A 56 3.09 -4.10 -0.22
C VAL A 56 1.70 -3.54 -0.40
N VAL A 57 0.69 -4.23 0.09
CA VAL A 57 -0.71 -3.80 0.00
C VAL A 57 -1.22 -3.48 1.40
N GLY A 58 -1.73 -2.27 1.59
CA GLY A 58 -2.29 -1.86 2.86
C GLY A 58 -3.60 -2.61 3.17
N LEU A 59 -3.68 -3.21 4.34
CA LEU A 59 -4.86 -3.95 4.78
C LEU A 59 -5.55 -3.18 5.91
N PRO A 60 -6.75 -2.61 5.67
CA PRO A 60 -7.43 -1.78 6.66
C PRO A 60 -8.23 -2.62 7.65
N LEU A 61 -7.57 -3.15 8.68
CA LEU A 61 -8.24 -3.91 9.73
C LEU A 61 -9.05 -2.98 10.63
N ASP A 62 -10.11 -3.51 11.24
CA ASP A 62 -10.86 -2.79 12.27
C ASP A 62 -10.00 -2.62 13.52
N SER A 63 -10.43 -1.75 14.43
CA SER A 63 -9.67 -1.43 15.64
C SER A 63 -9.42 -2.65 16.54
N ASP A 64 -10.27 -3.66 16.47
CA ASP A 64 -10.11 -4.92 17.22
C ASP A 64 -9.29 -5.97 16.44
N GLY A 65 -8.75 -5.60 15.27
CA GLY A 65 -7.98 -6.51 14.43
C GLY A 65 -8.81 -7.39 13.51
N SER A 66 -10.14 -7.24 13.51
CA SER A 66 -11.01 -8.06 12.67
C SER A 66 -11.06 -7.56 11.23
N LEU A 67 -11.51 -8.44 10.33
CA LEU A 67 -11.64 -8.16 8.91
C LEU A 67 -13.06 -7.63 8.62
N GLY A 68 -13.21 -6.31 8.57
CA GLY A 68 -14.44 -5.69 8.11
C GLY A 68 -14.63 -5.83 6.60
N PRO A 69 -15.73 -5.28 6.04
CA PRO A 69 -16.01 -5.42 4.60
C PRO A 69 -14.90 -4.90 3.70
N ARG A 70 -14.30 -3.79 4.06
CA ARG A 70 -13.21 -3.20 3.28
C ARG A 70 -11.96 -4.09 3.29
N ALA A 71 -11.61 -4.61 4.46
CA ALA A 71 -10.45 -5.50 4.59
C ALA A 71 -10.67 -6.80 3.80
N ARG A 72 -11.89 -7.32 3.80
CA ARG A 72 -12.21 -8.51 3.01
C ARG A 72 -12.08 -8.25 1.52
N SER A 73 -12.51 -7.07 1.06
CA SER A 73 -12.34 -6.68 -0.34
C SER A 73 -10.86 -6.59 -0.72
N VAL A 74 -10.06 -5.98 0.13
CA VAL A 74 -8.61 -5.87 -0.10
C VAL A 74 -7.97 -7.27 -0.09
N ASN A 75 -8.37 -8.14 0.81
CA ASN A 75 -7.86 -9.51 0.85
C ASN A 75 -8.14 -10.27 -0.46
N ARG A 76 -9.32 -10.09 -1.03
CA ARG A 76 -9.62 -10.71 -2.33
C ARG A 76 -8.70 -10.18 -3.43
N PHE A 77 -8.38 -8.90 -3.38
CA PHE A 77 -7.43 -8.32 -4.32
C PHE A 77 -6.01 -8.87 -4.11
N ILE A 78 -5.59 -9.02 -2.86
CA ILE A 78 -4.30 -9.62 -2.53
C ILE A 78 -4.22 -11.06 -3.05
N ASP A 79 -5.28 -11.84 -2.86
CA ASP A 79 -5.35 -13.20 -3.38
C ASP A 79 -5.21 -13.23 -4.90
N GLU A 80 -5.86 -12.30 -5.59
CA GLU A 80 -5.76 -12.19 -7.04
C GLU A 80 -4.33 -11.83 -7.47
N LEU A 81 -3.71 -10.88 -6.78
CA LEU A 81 -2.30 -10.53 -7.02
C LEU A 81 -1.40 -11.74 -6.85
N GLN A 82 -1.57 -12.48 -5.76
CA GLN A 82 -0.75 -13.65 -5.47
C GLN A 82 -0.94 -14.74 -6.52
N SER A 83 -2.16 -14.90 -7.04
CA SER A 83 -2.44 -15.91 -8.06
C SER A 83 -1.77 -15.60 -9.40
N GLN A 84 -1.54 -14.33 -9.70
CA GLN A 84 -0.92 -13.89 -10.95
C GLN A 84 0.58 -13.62 -10.81
N ALA A 85 1.06 -13.37 -9.58
CA ALA A 85 2.39 -12.85 -9.36
C ALA A 85 3.46 -13.93 -9.32
N ASP A 86 4.63 -13.57 -9.81
CA ASP A 86 5.87 -14.34 -9.66
C ASP A 86 6.77 -13.73 -8.58
N ARG A 87 6.24 -12.83 -7.77
CA ARG A 87 6.98 -12.09 -6.75
C ARG A 87 6.18 -11.98 -5.45
N CYS A 88 6.85 -11.58 -4.39
CA CYS A 88 6.30 -11.52 -3.06
C CYS A 88 5.24 -10.41 -2.95
N VAL A 89 4.04 -10.76 -2.45
CA VAL A 89 2.98 -9.81 -2.13
C VAL A 89 2.78 -9.83 -0.62
N ILE A 90 2.88 -8.67 0.01
CA ILE A 90 2.82 -8.52 1.46
C ILE A 90 1.56 -7.77 1.84
N ALA A 91 0.77 -8.32 2.76
CA ALA A 91 -0.34 -7.61 3.37
C ALA A 91 0.21 -6.85 4.57
N TRP A 92 0.03 -5.53 4.59
CA TRP A 92 0.53 -4.69 5.66
C TRP A 92 -0.63 -4.05 6.41
N ASP A 93 -0.69 -4.30 7.70
CA ASP A 93 -1.76 -3.79 8.56
C ASP A 93 -1.65 -2.27 8.69
N GLU A 94 -2.67 -1.56 8.19
CA GLU A 94 -2.73 -0.10 8.23
C GLU A 94 -2.98 0.45 9.64
N SER A 95 -3.26 -0.39 10.63
CA SER A 95 -3.47 0.07 11.99
C SER A 95 -2.18 0.50 12.69
N HIS A 96 -1.02 0.32 12.05
CA HIS A 96 0.23 0.85 12.56
C HIS A 96 0.16 2.38 12.64
N SER A 97 0.59 2.92 13.76
CA SER A 97 0.18 4.20 14.29
C SER A 97 0.36 5.42 13.40
N THR A 98 1.48 5.54 12.71
CA THR A 98 1.80 6.76 11.95
C THR A 98 0.79 7.01 10.84
N GLN A 99 0.49 5.98 10.07
CA GLN A 99 -0.44 6.06 8.98
C GLN A 99 -1.86 6.34 9.47
N HIS A 100 -2.27 5.65 10.53
CA HIS A 100 -3.60 5.83 11.10
C HIS A 100 -3.78 7.26 11.63
N ALA A 101 -2.78 7.79 12.29
CA ALA A 101 -2.80 9.17 12.78
C ALA A 101 -2.93 10.18 11.64
N MET A 102 -2.23 9.97 10.54
CA MET A 102 -2.31 10.86 9.37
C MET A 102 -3.67 10.79 8.69
N ARG A 103 -4.25 9.60 8.58
CA ARG A 103 -5.60 9.45 8.02
C ARG A 103 -6.64 10.10 8.92
N ALA A 104 -6.51 9.96 10.23
CA ALA A 104 -7.40 10.61 11.18
C ALA A 104 -7.32 12.14 11.09
N SER A 105 -6.12 12.68 10.93
CA SER A 105 -5.91 14.11 10.75
C SER A 105 -6.60 14.62 9.48
N ILE A 106 -6.46 13.89 8.39
CA ILE A 106 -7.10 14.24 7.12
C ILE A 106 -8.63 14.20 7.24
N SER A 107 -9.17 13.22 7.95
CA SER A 107 -10.62 13.05 8.09
C SER A 107 -11.27 14.10 9.00
N ARG A 108 -10.50 14.84 9.78
CA ARG A 108 -11.01 15.89 10.68
C ARG A 108 -11.37 17.21 10.00
N GLY A 109 -11.30 17.28 8.69
CA GLY A 109 -11.79 18.42 7.95
C GLY A 109 -10.76 19.33 7.32
N GLU A 110 -9.51 19.27 7.73
CA GLU A 110 -8.43 20.02 7.09
C GLU A 110 -8.23 19.57 5.65
N GLY A 111 -8.54 18.32 5.39
CA GLY A 111 -8.44 17.74 4.07
C GLY A 111 -9.71 17.78 3.26
N LYS A 112 -10.74 18.53 3.70
CA LYS A 112 -12.02 18.52 3.02
C LYS A 112 -11.93 18.96 1.57
N LYS A 113 -11.09 19.94 1.27
CA LYS A 113 -10.78 20.34 -0.08
C LYS A 113 -9.90 19.33 -0.80
N LYS A 114 -9.01 18.68 -0.06
CA LYS A 114 -8.09 17.68 -0.60
C LYS A 114 -8.76 16.35 -0.89
N ARG A 115 -9.90 16.08 -0.26
CA ARG A 115 -10.64 14.84 -0.52
C ARG A 115 -11.28 14.82 -1.91
N GLN A 116 -11.46 15.97 -2.53
CA GLN A 116 -11.92 16.05 -3.90
C GLN A 116 -10.78 15.84 -4.90
N ASP A 117 -9.57 15.97 -4.42
CA ASP A 117 -8.35 15.68 -5.17
C ASP A 117 -8.07 14.19 -5.06
N PRO A 118 -7.79 13.49 -6.17
CA PRO A 118 -7.46 12.07 -6.11
C PRO A 118 -6.07 11.87 -5.50
N MET A 119 -6.02 11.85 -4.17
CA MET A 119 -4.76 11.77 -3.41
C MET A 119 -4.44 10.37 -2.93
N ASP A 120 -5.01 9.35 -3.58
CA ASP A 120 -4.84 7.96 -3.18
C ASP A 120 -3.39 7.50 -3.33
N ASP A 121 -2.63 8.12 -4.24
CA ASP A 121 -1.22 7.83 -4.40
C ASP A 121 -0.40 8.25 -3.17
N GLN A 122 -0.82 9.31 -2.48
CA GLN A 122 -0.18 9.72 -1.22
C GLN A 122 -0.44 8.71 -0.11
N ALA A 123 -1.66 8.19 -0.04
CA ALA A 123 -1.98 7.14 0.94
C ALA A 123 -1.12 5.90 0.69
N ALA A 124 -0.93 5.52 -0.55
CA ALA A 124 -0.04 4.41 -0.90
C ALA A 124 1.40 4.68 -0.46
N ALA A 125 1.88 5.90 -0.61
CA ALA A 125 3.22 6.28 -0.17
C ALA A 125 3.36 6.20 1.36
N ILE A 126 2.32 6.59 2.08
CA ILE A 126 2.30 6.49 3.55
C ILE A 126 2.36 5.02 3.99
N ILE A 127 1.55 4.17 3.37
CA ILE A 127 1.54 2.74 3.63
C ILE A 127 2.93 2.15 3.38
N LEU A 128 3.50 2.45 2.24
CA LEU A 128 4.80 1.91 1.86
C LEU A 128 5.90 2.41 2.79
N GLN A 129 5.90 3.71 3.11
CA GLN A 129 6.91 4.27 3.99
C GLN A 129 6.85 3.65 5.39
N ASP A 130 5.65 3.45 5.92
CA ASP A 130 5.45 2.82 7.21
C ASP A 130 6.04 1.40 7.22
N TYR A 131 5.77 0.63 6.18
CA TYR A 131 6.34 -0.71 6.03
C TYR A 131 7.87 -0.66 5.94
N LEU A 132 8.42 0.25 5.14
CA LEU A 132 9.87 0.37 4.96
C LEU A 132 10.57 0.75 6.26
N ASP A 133 9.99 1.68 7.02
CA ASP A 133 10.53 2.10 8.30
C ASP A 133 10.55 0.94 9.30
N HIS A 134 9.46 0.19 9.36
CA HIS A 134 9.37 -0.96 10.24
C HIS A 134 10.38 -2.04 9.86
N ARG A 135 10.50 -2.33 8.57
CA ARG A 135 11.46 -3.29 8.05
C ARG A 135 12.90 -2.89 8.37
N HIS A 136 13.19 -1.61 8.22
CA HIS A 136 14.53 -1.08 8.48
C HIS A 136 14.90 -1.22 9.98
N GLN A 137 13.96 -0.94 10.88
CA GLN A 137 14.15 -1.12 12.31
C GLN A 137 14.42 -2.58 12.66
N GLN A 138 13.68 -3.51 12.09
CA GLN A 138 13.89 -4.94 12.33
C GLN A 138 15.28 -5.38 11.87
N ASN A 139 15.72 -4.92 10.71
CA ASN A 139 17.05 -5.26 10.21
C ASN A 139 18.15 -4.74 11.13
N GLN A 140 17.97 -3.56 11.72
CA GLN A 140 18.93 -3.01 12.68
C GLN A 140 18.95 -3.82 13.98
N GLU A 141 17.81 -4.28 14.45
CA GLU A 141 17.73 -5.12 15.63
C GLU A 141 18.42 -6.47 15.41
N GLU A 142 18.25 -7.06 14.24
CA GLU A 142 18.92 -8.30 13.89
C GLU A 142 20.45 -8.14 13.86
N VAL A 143 20.93 -7.02 13.36
CA VAL A 143 22.37 -6.74 13.33
C VAL A 143 22.94 -6.55 14.72
N LYS A 144 22.17 -6.02 15.65
CA LYS A 144 22.59 -5.83 17.04
C LYS A 144 22.55 -7.11 17.88
N ALA A 145 21.77 -8.05 17.44
CA ALA A 145 21.68 -9.34 18.12
C ALA A 145 22.89 -10.22 17.78
#